data_f7cff98c08c34cc2ac71ff14df50b88b
#
_entry.id   f7cff98c08c34cc2ac71ff14df50b88b
#
_cell.length_a   1.000
_cell.length_b   1.000
_cell.length_c   1.000
_cell.angle_alpha   90.00
_cell.angle_beta   90.00
_cell.angle_gamma   90.00
#
_symmetry.space_group_name_H-M   'P 1'
#
loop_
_entity.id
_entity.type
_entity.pdbx_description
1 polymer ?
#
loop_
_entity_poly.entity_id
_entity_poly.type
_entity_poly.pdbx_seq_one_letter_code
_entity_poly.pdbx_strand_id
1 'polypeptide(L)'
;MTTRLYYTDAALLDFTARVAELADGGRRVYLDRTALYPTSGGQPHDLGTLGGVAVVDVVDEDDRVAHLLAAPLAAAVGDEVAGAVDGARRRDHRQQHTGQHLLSAVFADLFGAETLSVHVGAATSTLDLSAERLSRDALVAAEARANAIVAEARPVRVTFEDAAAAAGLRKPTDRAGTIRVVGIDGVDRSACGGTHVATTAEIGVVLLRRVERVRQASRVEFVRGDRALAGARADLEALAAVAGALSVGPDEAPAAVRAQAEQL
;
A
#
# COMPACT_ATOMS: atom_id res chain seq x y z
N MET A 1 -18.13 20.00 -3.42
CA MET A 1 -16.92 19.43 -2.75
C MET A 1 -17.32 18.22 -1.94
N THR A 2 -16.59 17.09 -2.05
CA THR A 2 -16.82 15.87 -1.25
C THR A 2 -15.88 15.83 -0.04
N THR A 3 -16.42 15.67 1.16
CA THR A 3 -15.61 15.46 2.37
C THR A 3 -15.00 14.05 2.36
N ARG A 4 -13.67 13.95 2.42
CA ARG A 4 -12.91 12.69 2.35
C ARG A 4 -12.68 12.15 3.75
N LEU A 5 -13.57 11.29 4.25
CA LEU A 5 -13.51 10.74 5.60
C LEU A 5 -12.24 9.93 5.86
N TYR A 6 -11.74 9.22 4.84
CA TYR A 6 -10.49 8.45 4.90
C TYR A 6 -9.24 9.32 5.13
N TYR A 7 -9.32 10.65 5.03
CA TYR A 7 -8.20 11.54 5.33
C TYR A 7 -7.93 11.64 6.84
N THR A 8 -8.99 11.53 7.65
CA THR A 8 -8.92 11.61 9.11
C THR A 8 -9.01 10.24 9.78
N ASP A 9 -9.80 9.33 9.21
CA ASP A 9 -9.95 7.95 9.69
C ASP A 9 -9.85 6.95 8.53
N ALA A 10 -8.64 6.42 8.32
CA ALA A 10 -8.38 5.41 7.30
C ALA A 10 -8.96 4.02 7.66
N ALA A 11 -9.38 3.79 8.90
CA ALA A 11 -9.97 2.55 9.38
C ALA A 11 -11.49 2.52 9.24
N LEU A 12 -12.13 3.65 8.97
CA LEU A 12 -13.58 3.77 8.80
C LEU A 12 -14.05 2.92 7.62
N LEU A 13 -14.92 1.95 7.88
CA LEU A 13 -15.46 1.04 6.85
C LEU A 13 -16.92 1.36 6.53
N ASP A 14 -17.73 1.65 7.55
CA ASP A 14 -19.15 1.94 7.39
C ASP A 14 -19.42 3.43 7.57
N PHE A 15 -20.19 4.01 6.65
CA PHE A 15 -20.53 5.43 6.70
C PHE A 15 -21.92 5.70 6.11
N THR A 16 -22.46 6.86 6.41
CA THR A 16 -23.65 7.40 5.76
C THR A 16 -23.29 8.71 5.05
N ALA A 17 -23.92 8.95 3.91
CA ALA A 17 -23.69 10.15 3.11
C ALA A 17 -24.97 10.56 2.37
N ARG A 18 -25.07 11.86 2.01
CA ARG A 18 -26.13 12.36 1.13
C ARG A 18 -25.71 12.29 -0.33
N VAL A 19 -26.63 11.86 -1.17
CA VAL A 19 -26.46 11.93 -2.63
C VAL A 19 -26.48 13.40 -3.05
N ALA A 20 -25.37 13.87 -3.58
CA ALA A 20 -25.22 15.24 -4.07
C ALA A 20 -25.59 15.37 -5.55
N GLU A 21 -25.28 14.33 -6.36
CA GLU A 21 -25.55 14.29 -7.80
C GLU A 21 -25.63 12.85 -8.28
N LEU A 22 -26.47 12.60 -9.29
CA LEU A 22 -26.57 11.34 -10.02
C LEU A 22 -26.31 11.58 -11.50
N ALA A 23 -25.45 10.79 -12.11
CA ALA A 23 -25.16 10.83 -13.54
C ALA A 23 -25.19 9.40 -14.12
N ASP A 24 -25.05 9.28 -15.44
CA ASP A 24 -24.99 8.00 -16.16
C ASP A 24 -26.15 7.04 -15.80
N GLY A 25 -27.37 7.60 -15.71
CA GLY A 25 -28.56 6.82 -15.36
C GLY A 25 -28.53 6.26 -13.95
N GLY A 26 -27.90 6.96 -13.00
CA GLY A 26 -27.78 6.56 -11.60
C GLY A 26 -26.60 5.61 -11.30
N ARG A 27 -25.72 5.34 -12.27
CA ARG A 27 -24.52 4.52 -12.08
C ARG A 27 -23.30 5.31 -11.67
N ARG A 28 -23.29 6.63 -11.85
CA ARG A 28 -22.24 7.54 -11.37
C ARG A 28 -22.83 8.42 -10.29
N VAL A 29 -22.29 8.31 -9.08
CA VAL A 29 -22.84 8.91 -7.87
C VAL A 29 -21.81 9.80 -7.21
N TYR A 30 -22.22 11.03 -6.88
CA TYR A 30 -21.45 11.96 -6.08
C TYR A 30 -22.11 12.14 -4.73
N LEU A 31 -21.29 12.17 -3.68
CA LEU A 31 -21.74 12.26 -2.29
C LEU A 31 -21.18 13.52 -1.62
N ASP A 32 -21.86 14.00 -0.58
CA ASP A 32 -21.38 15.08 0.30
C ASP A 32 -20.11 14.64 1.05
N ARG A 33 -20.00 13.35 1.39
CA ARG A 33 -18.85 12.74 2.06
C ARG A 33 -18.65 11.29 1.64
N THR A 34 -17.42 10.76 1.77
CA THR A 34 -17.15 9.36 1.44
C THR A 34 -15.98 8.80 2.26
N ALA A 35 -16.09 7.52 2.66
CA ALA A 35 -14.96 6.72 3.15
C ALA A 35 -14.29 5.91 2.04
N LEU A 36 -14.86 5.81 0.84
CA LEU A 36 -14.29 5.09 -0.31
C LEU A 36 -13.15 5.90 -0.93
N TYR A 37 -11.95 5.33 -0.93
CA TYR A 37 -10.73 5.95 -1.46
C TYR A 37 -10.68 5.82 -2.99
N PRO A 38 -10.42 6.90 -3.74
CA PRO A 38 -10.23 6.85 -5.19
C PRO A 38 -8.82 6.40 -5.55
N THR A 39 -8.60 5.93 -6.79
CA THR A 39 -7.25 5.67 -7.29
C THR A 39 -6.43 6.97 -7.29
N SER A 40 -5.39 7.02 -6.47
CA SER A 40 -4.53 8.20 -6.35
C SER A 40 -3.18 7.85 -5.71
N GLY A 41 -2.11 8.58 -6.06
CA GLY A 41 -0.80 8.44 -5.40
C GLY A 41 -0.20 7.02 -5.44
N GLY A 42 -0.52 6.23 -6.46
CA GLY A 42 -0.07 4.84 -6.61
C GLY A 42 -0.88 3.82 -5.81
N GLN A 43 -1.86 4.24 -5.01
CA GLN A 43 -2.79 3.34 -4.33
C GLN A 43 -4.06 3.18 -5.20
N PRO A 44 -4.48 1.93 -5.51
CA PRO A 44 -5.75 1.68 -6.20
C PRO A 44 -6.97 2.08 -5.36
N HIS A 45 -8.11 2.28 -6.03
CA HIS A 45 -9.37 2.59 -5.38
C HIS A 45 -9.87 1.45 -4.48
N ASP A 46 -10.72 1.80 -3.53
CA ASP A 46 -11.46 0.82 -2.76
C ASP A 46 -12.61 0.22 -3.56
N LEU A 47 -13.00 -0.97 -3.15
CA LEU A 47 -14.27 -1.60 -3.49
C LEU A 47 -15.20 -1.56 -2.28
N GLY A 48 -16.47 -1.89 -2.50
CA GLY A 48 -17.47 -1.89 -1.45
C GLY A 48 -18.88 -1.80 -1.99
N THR A 49 -19.79 -1.22 -1.20
CA THR A 49 -21.17 -0.99 -1.61
C THR A 49 -21.64 0.42 -1.27
N LEU A 50 -22.61 0.92 -2.03
CA LEU A 50 -23.32 2.16 -1.78
C LEU A 50 -24.81 1.92 -1.97
N GLY A 51 -25.63 2.11 -0.92
CA GLY A 51 -27.04 1.75 -0.94
C GLY A 51 -27.29 0.28 -1.32
N GLY A 52 -26.37 -0.63 -0.95
CA GLY A 52 -26.43 -2.04 -1.30
C GLY A 52 -25.94 -2.39 -2.72
N VAL A 53 -25.60 -1.40 -3.56
CA VAL A 53 -25.09 -1.61 -4.92
C VAL A 53 -23.55 -1.64 -4.88
N ALA A 54 -22.96 -2.61 -5.58
CA ALA A 54 -21.49 -2.75 -5.64
C ALA A 54 -20.83 -1.53 -6.32
N VAL A 55 -19.79 -0.99 -5.67
CA VAL A 55 -18.91 0.04 -6.22
C VAL A 55 -17.81 -0.67 -7.01
N VAL A 56 -17.68 -0.33 -8.30
CA VAL A 56 -16.72 -0.95 -9.22
C VAL A 56 -15.51 -0.07 -9.49
N ASP A 57 -15.63 1.25 -9.28
CA ASP A 57 -14.52 2.20 -9.38
C ASP A 57 -14.82 3.45 -8.53
N VAL A 58 -13.76 4.12 -8.09
CA VAL A 58 -13.82 5.41 -7.38
C VAL A 58 -12.79 6.34 -8.01
N VAL A 59 -13.26 7.46 -8.55
CA VAL A 59 -12.45 8.39 -9.34
C VAL A 59 -12.32 9.73 -8.60
N ASP A 60 -11.08 10.21 -8.51
CA ASP A 60 -10.79 11.55 -7.99
C ASP A 60 -11.01 12.61 -9.09
N GLU A 61 -11.91 13.54 -8.85
CA GLU A 61 -12.21 14.67 -9.73
C GLU A 61 -11.95 15.99 -8.98
N ASP A 62 -10.74 16.15 -8.46
CA ASP A 62 -10.24 17.30 -7.71
C ASP A 62 -11.06 17.61 -6.44
N ASP A 63 -12.13 18.39 -6.53
CA ASP A 63 -12.95 18.81 -5.40
C ASP A 63 -14.06 17.80 -5.06
N ARG A 64 -14.28 16.80 -5.90
CA ARG A 64 -15.31 15.78 -5.70
C ARG A 64 -14.80 14.37 -6.05
N VAL A 65 -15.52 13.37 -5.53
CA VAL A 65 -15.22 11.96 -5.76
C VAL A 65 -16.42 11.30 -6.44
N ALA A 66 -16.17 10.71 -7.60
CA ALA A 66 -17.18 9.96 -8.34
C ALA A 66 -17.13 8.47 -7.93
N HIS A 67 -18.30 7.89 -7.62
CA HIS A 67 -18.45 6.46 -7.35
C HIS A 67 -19.16 5.81 -8.52
N LEU A 68 -18.50 4.87 -9.19
CA LEU A 68 -19.06 4.11 -10.30
C LEU A 68 -19.67 2.81 -9.77
N LEU A 69 -20.93 2.58 -10.06
CA LEU A 69 -21.70 1.45 -9.55
C LEU A 69 -21.97 0.40 -10.62
N ALA A 70 -22.04 -0.86 -10.22
CA ALA A 70 -22.39 -1.98 -11.10
C ALA A 70 -23.83 -1.90 -11.64
N ALA A 71 -24.75 -1.22 -10.90
CA ALA A 71 -26.13 -0.99 -11.27
C ALA A 71 -26.57 0.42 -10.83
N PRO A 72 -27.69 0.96 -11.35
CA PRO A 72 -28.23 2.22 -10.89
C PRO A 72 -28.54 2.22 -9.38
N LEU A 73 -28.22 3.32 -8.69
CA LEU A 73 -28.58 3.53 -7.30
C LEU A 73 -30.09 3.84 -7.20
N ALA A 74 -30.80 3.11 -6.35
CA ALA A 74 -32.22 3.34 -6.06
C ALA A 74 -32.37 4.43 -4.98
N ALA A 75 -31.92 5.66 -5.30
CA ALA A 75 -32.02 6.83 -4.43
C ALA A 75 -32.11 8.10 -5.29
N ALA A 76 -32.68 9.17 -4.72
CA ALA A 76 -32.72 10.49 -5.34
C ALA A 76 -31.64 11.41 -4.79
N VAL A 77 -31.37 12.52 -5.49
CA VAL A 77 -30.52 13.60 -4.97
C VAL A 77 -31.11 14.15 -3.67
N GLY A 78 -30.30 14.24 -2.63
CA GLY A 78 -30.70 14.63 -1.28
C GLY A 78 -30.98 13.48 -0.32
N ASP A 79 -31.19 12.27 -0.83
CA ASP A 79 -31.39 11.09 0.01
C ASP A 79 -30.10 10.71 0.76
N GLU A 80 -30.28 10.13 1.95
CA GLU A 80 -29.19 9.54 2.72
C GLU A 80 -29.03 8.08 2.31
N VAL A 81 -27.79 7.66 2.05
CA VAL A 81 -27.42 6.30 1.68
C VAL A 81 -26.30 5.76 2.56
N ALA A 82 -26.39 4.46 2.86
CA ALA A 82 -25.32 3.76 3.56
C ALA A 82 -24.23 3.34 2.58
N GLY A 83 -22.96 3.55 2.98
CA GLY A 83 -21.79 3.05 2.28
C GLY A 83 -21.01 2.08 3.14
N ALA A 84 -20.48 1.03 2.54
CA ALA A 84 -19.59 0.08 3.19
C ALA A 84 -18.36 -0.18 2.31
N VAL A 85 -17.17 -0.07 2.90
CA VAL A 85 -15.87 -0.32 2.24
C VAL A 85 -15.50 -1.79 2.42
N ASP A 86 -14.94 -2.42 1.38
CA ASP A 86 -14.31 -3.74 1.52
C ASP A 86 -13.13 -3.66 2.52
N GLY A 87 -13.36 -4.16 3.71
CA GLY A 87 -12.41 -4.08 4.82
C GLY A 87 -11.11 -4.85 4.56
N ALA A 88 -11.17 -6.00 3.86
CA ALA A 88 -9.99 -6.80 3.55
C ALA A 88 -9.08 -6.06 2.54
N ARG A 89 -9.67 -5.51 1.48
CA ARG A 89 -8.97 -4.70 0.49
C ARG A 89 -8.40 -3.42 1.10
N ARG A 90 -9.16 -2.70 1.94
CA ARG A 90 -8.71 -1.49 2.65
C ARG A 90 -7.53 -1.80 3.56
N ARG A 91 -7.59 -2.90 4.32
CA ARG A 91 -6.49 -3.34 5.18
C ARG A 91 -5.24 -3.62 4.38
N ASP A 92 -5.34 -4.37 3.29
CA ASP A 92 -4.23 -4.64 2.39
C ASP A 92 -3.61 -3.33 1.86
N HIS A 93 -4.43 -2.40 1.35
CA HIS A 93 -3.93 -1.11 0.86
C HIS A 93 -3.22 -0.30 1.94
N ARG A 94 -3.75 -0.24 3.17
CA ARG A 94 -3.12 0.43 4.31
C ARG A 94 -1.76 -0.19 4.64
N GLN A 95 -1.66 -1.52 4.67
CA GLN A 95 -0.41 -2.25 4.87
C GLN A 95 0.58 -1.96 3.75
N GLN A 96 0.13 -2.07 2.49
CA GLN A 96 0.98 -1.84 1.32
C GLN A 96 1.51 -0.41 1.29
N HIS A 97 0.68 0.59 1.55
CA HIS A 97 1.08 1.99 1.47
C HIS A 97 2.03 2.38 2.61
N THR A 98 1.69 2.06 3.86
CA THR A 98 2.55 2.40 5.00
C THR A 98 3.89 1.67 4.96
N GLY A 99 3.89 0.39 4.59
CA GLY A 99 5.13 -0.36 4.46
C GLY A 99 6.02 0.14 3.32
N GLN A 100 5.44 0.73 2.26
CA GLN A 100 6.22 1.42 1.24
C GLN A 100 6.91 2.67 1.80
N HIS A 101 6.20 3.49 2.59
CA HIS A 101 6.80 4.63 3.28
C HIS A 101 7.94 4.19 4.20
N LEU A 102 7.73 3.15 4.99
CA LEU A 102 8.75 2.56 5.86
C LEU A 102 9.99 2.13 5.07
N LEU A 103 9.83 1.36 4.00
CA LEU A 103 10.96 0.90 3.20
C LEU A 103 11.70 2.06 2.53
N SER A 104 10.98 3.05 2.01
CA SER A 104 11.58 4.26 1.43
C SER A 104 12.45 5.01 2.44
N ALA A 105 11.99 5.13 3.70
CA ALA A 105 12.75 5.75 4.77
C ALA A 105 13.97 4.91 5.17
N VAL A 106 13.81 3.58 5.31
CA VAL A 106 14.91 2.67 5.66
C VAL A 106 16.01 2.66 4.61
N PHE A 107 15.69 2.63 3.32
CA PHE A 107 16.71 2.68 2.27
C PHE A 107 17.42 4.03 2.20
N ALA A 108 16.69 5.13 2.43
CA ALA A 108 17.29 6.45 2.50
C ALA A 108 18.24 6.58 3.71
N ASP A 109 17.84 6.10 4.89
CA ASP A 109 18.61 6.18 6.13
C ASP A 109 19.89 5.30 6.09
N LEU A 110 19.75 4.03 5.68
CA LEU A 110 20.89 3.08 5.69
C LEU A 110 21.87 3.27 4.54
N PHE A 111 21.39 3.70 3.37
CA PHE A 111 22.20 3.67 2.13
C PHE A 111 22.20 4.98 1.36
N GLY A 112 21.52 6.03 1.83
CA GLY A 112 21.32 7.26 1.07
C GLY A 112 20.54 7.04 -0.24
N ALA A 113 19.82 5.92 -0.35
CA ALA A 113 19.14 5.52 -1.56
C ALA A 113 17.70 6.09 -1.58
N GLU A 114 17.49 7.16 -2.34
CA GLU A 114 16.18 7.81 -2.47
C GLU A 114 15.25 7.02 -3.36
N THR A 115 13.96 7.03 -3.02
CA THR A 115 12.92 6.41 -3.85
C THR A 115 12.64 7.28 -5.08
N LEU A 116 12.88 6.74 -6.28
CA LEU A 116 12.60 7.37 -7.56
C LEU A 116 11.15 7.12 -7.99
N SER A 117 10.70 5.87 -7.91
CA SER A 117 9.32 5.47 -8.22
C SER A 117 8.84 4.31 -7.35
N VAL A 118 7.52 4.16 -7.29
CA VAL A 118 6.83 3.10 -6.56
C VAL A 118 5.76 2.51 -7.46
N HIS A 119 5.67 1.20 -7.46
CA HIS A 119 4.54 0.50 -8.07
C HIS A 119 3.96 -0.50 -7.07
N VAL A 120 2.68 -0.31 -6.72
CA VAL A 120 1.92 -1.23 -5.86
C VAL A 120 1.10 -2.14 -6.77
N GLY A 121 1.66 -3.30 -7.11
CA GLY A 121 0.98 -4.31 -7.89
C GLY A 121 -0.03 -5.12 -7.08
N ALA A 122 -0.79 -5.99 -7.75
CA ALA A 122 -1.79 -6.84 -7.09
C ALA A 122 -1.15 -7.93 -6.21
N ALA A 123 -0.06 -8.54 -6.64
CA ALA A 123 0.64 -9.62 -5.92
C ALA A 123 1.91 -9.12 -5.23
N THR A 124 2.74 -8.36 -5.93
CA THR A 124 4.02 -7.83 -5.43
C THR A 124 4.09 -6.32 -5.64
N SER A 125 4.99 -5.66 -4.95
CA SER A 125 5.25 -4.24 -5.10
C SER A 125 6.73 -4.01 -5.41
N THR A 126 7.05 -2.90 -6.07
CA THR A 126 8.43 -2.53 -6.38
C THR A 126 8.76 -1.10 -5.94
N LEU A 127 10.02 -0.90 -5.52
CA LEU A 127 10.64 0.40 -5.31
C LEU A 127 11.82 0.53 -6.28
N ASP A 128 11.85 1.61 -7.04
CA ASP A 128 13.05 2.03 -7.77
C ASP A 128 13.82 3.03 -6.90
N LEU A 129 15.06 2.71 -6.62
CA LEU A 129 15.94 3.45 -5.71
C LEU A 129 17.09 4.08 -6.48
N SER A 130 17.56 5.26 -6.06
CA SER A 130 18.64 6.02 -6.72
C SER A 130 20.01 5.33 -6.61
N ALA A 131 20.14 4.24 -5.85
CA ALA A 131 21.35 3.44 -5.79
C ALA A 131 21.53 2.61 -7.07
N GLU A 132 22.67 2.75 -7.73
CA GLU A 132 22.98 2.01 -8.96
C GLU A 132 23.07 0.49 -8.73
N ARG A 133 23.53 0.09 -7.54
CA ARG A 133 23.68 -1.32 -7.14
C ARG A 133 23.48 -1.52 -5.64
N LEU A 134 22.51 -2.33 -5.30
CA LEU A 134 22.31 -2.83 -3.94
C LEU A 134 22.75 -4.29 -3.87
N SER A 135 23.54 -4.63 -2.87
CA SER A 135 23.94 -6.02 -2.61
C SER A 135 22.83 -6.81 -1.92
N ARG A 136 22.97 -8.13 -1.91
CA ARG A 136 22.10 -9.00 -1.11
C ARG A 136 22.15 -8.65 0.38
N ASP A 137 23.33 -8.33 0.90
CA ASP A 137 23.51 -7.97 2.31
C ASP A 137 22.79 -6.65 2.63
N ALA A 138 22.79 -5.69 1.71
CA ALA A 138 22.02 -4.45 1.85
C ALA A 138 20.51 -4.73 1.93
N LEU A 139 19.99 -5.69 1.14
CA LEU A 139 18.59 -6.10 1.25
C LEU A 139 18.30 -6.74 2.61
N VAL A 140 19.15 -7.66 3.06
CA VAL A 140 18.99 -8.32 4.36
C VAL A 140 19.01 -7.29 5.49
N ALA A 141 19.91 -6.32 5.45
CA ALA A 141 19.98 -5.24 6.44
C ALA A 141 18.74 -4.35 6.42
N ALA A 142 18.25 -3.97 5.23
CA ALA A 142 17.03 -3.17 5.08
C ALA A 142 15.80 -3.94 5.59
N GLU A 143 15.66 -5.21 5.24
CA GLU A 143 14.57 -6.07 5.70
C GLU A 143 14.57 -6.22 7.23
N ALA A 144 15.74 -6.51 7.82
CA ALA A 144 15.89 -6.62 9.26
C ALA A 144 15.51 -5.30 9.97
N ARG A 145 15.98 -4.15 9.45
CA ARG A 145 15.65 -2.84 10.02
C ARG A 145 14.18 -2.52 9.89
N ALA A 146 13.56 -2.79 8.74
CA ALA A 146 12.14 -2.56 8.53
C ALA A 146 11.30 -3.41 9.51
N ASN A 147 11.60 -4.69 9.67
CA ASN A 147 10.89 -5.57 10.60
C ASN A 147 11.14 -5.21 12.07
N ALA A 148 12.30 -4.69 12.43
CA ALA A 148 12.55 -4.15 13.77
C ALA A 148 11.61 -2.97 14.06
N ILE A 149 11.46 -2.02 13.12
CA ILE A 149 10.53 -0.87 13.26
C ILE A 149 9.07 -1.35 13.31
N VAL A 150 8.70 -2.38 12.54
CA VAL A 150 7.36 -3.00 12.62
C VAL A 150 7.10 -3.51 14.04
N ALA A 151 8.07 -4.24 14.63
CA ALA A 151 7.96 -4.81 15.97
C ALA A 151 7.89 -3.74 17.08
N GLU A 152 8.45 -2.55 16.86
CA GLU A 152 8.39 -1.42 17.79
C GLU A 152 6.98 -0.81 17.90
N ALA A 153 6.04 -1.15 17.03
CA ALA A 153 4.66 -0.65 17.01
C ALA A 153 4.57 0.89 17.02
N ARG A 154 5.45 1.57 16.29
CA ARG A 154 5.51 3.04 16.26
C ARG A 154 4.21 3.64 15.74
N PRO A 155 3.71 4.73 16.34
CA PRO A 155 2.52 5.43 15.87
C PRO A 155 2.69 5.96 14.44
N VAL A 156 1.64 5.83 13.64
CA VAL A 156 1.50 6.49 12.33
C VAL A 156 0.44 7.56 12.46
N ARG A 157 0.83 8.82 12.26
CA ARG A 157 -0.03 9.98 12.48
C ARG A 157 -0.26 10.76 11.21
N VAL A 158 -1.46 11.32 11.11
CA VAL A 158 -1.84 12.26 10.06
C VAL A 158 -1.92 13.64 10.65
N THR A 159 -1.26 14.62 10.01
CA THR A 159 -1.38 16.04 10.33
C THR A 159 -1.74 16.82 9.07
N PHE A 160 -2.33 18.01 9.28
CA PHE A 160 -2.58 18.96 8.20
C PHE A 160 -1.73 20.20 8.48
N GLU A 161 -0.86 20.54 7.56
CA GLU A 161 0.17 21.57 7.75
C GLU A 161 0.20 22.52 6.56
N ASP A 162 0.64 23.76 6.77
CA ASP A 162 0.96 24.64 5.64
C ASP A 162 2.21 24.10 4.91
N ALA A 163 2.12 23.95 3.61
CA ALA A 163 3.19 23.39 2.79
C ALA A 163 4.50 24.19 2.91
N ALA A 164 4.40 25.53 3.05
CA ALA A 164 5.56 26.40 3.21
C ALA A 164 6.24 26.25 4.59
N ALA A 165 5.51 25.80 5.61
CA ALA A 165 6.00 25.59 6.97
C ALA A 165 6.33 24.13 7.28
N ALA A 166 5.93 23.17 6.42
CA ALA A 166 6.12 21.75 6.63
C ALA A 166 7.62 21.38 6.60
N ALA A 167 8.20 21.14 7.77
CA ALA A 167 9.60 20.79 7.91
C ALA A 167 9.82 19.28 8.02
N GLY A 168 11.01 18.79 7.62
CA GLY A 168 11.42 17.40 7.81
C GLY A 168 10.67 16.39 6.94
N LEU A 169 10.07 16.83 5.84
CA LEU A 169 9.52 15.91 4.83
C LEU A 169 10.67 15.17 4.15
N ARG A 170 10.54 13.85 4.00
CA ARG A 170 11.53 13.02 3.30
C ARG A 170 11.73 13.46 1.84
N LYS A 171 10.68 13.91 1.18
CA LYS A 171 10.76 14.58 -0.13
C LYS A 171 10.09 15.95 -0.04
N PRO A 172 10.68 16.98 -0.64
CA PRO A 172 10.02 18.26 -0.84
C PRO A 172 8.67 18.06 -1.57
N THR A 173 7.74 18.97 -1.35
CA THR A 173 6.47 19.00 -2.06
C THR A 173 6.31 20.29 -2.84
N ASP A 174 5.84 20.20 -4.07
CA ASP A 174 5.48 21.36 -4.91
C ASP A 174 4.06 21.86 -4.66
N ARG A 175 3.33 21.21 -3.73
CA ARG A 175 1.96 21.62 -3.36
C ARG A 175 1.99 22.91 -2.57
N ALA A 176 0.97 23.74 -2.76
CA ALA A 176 0.78 24.98 -2.01
C ALA A 176 -0.42 24.87 -1.04
N GLY A 177 -0.45 25.72 -0.03
CA GLY A 177 -1.52 25.75 0.96
C GLY A 177 -1.45 24.56 1.94
N THR A 178 -2.60 24.13 2.44
CA THR A 178 -2.67 23.04 3.42
C THR A 178 -2.44 21.69 2.76
N ILE A 179 -1.41 20.98 3.22
CA ILE A 179 -1.08 19.61 2.81
C ILE A 179 -1.38 18.61 3.92
N ARG A 180 -1.77 17.41 3.53
CA ARG A 180 -1.87 16.28 4.45
C ARG A 180 -0.51 15.59 4.54
N VAL A 181 0.03 15.47 5.74
CA VAL A 181 1.31 14.82 6.03
C VAL A 181 1.04 13.54 6.82
N VAL A 182 1.65 12.46 6.39
CA VAL A 182 1.67 11.17 7.09
C VAL A 182 3.06 10.98 7.68
N GLY A 183 3.13 10.76 8.99
CA GLY A 183 4.38 10.53 9.72
C GLY A 183 4.40 9.18 10.39
N ILE A 184 5.50 8.42 10.22
CA ILE A 184 5.87 7.27 11.05
C ILE A 184 6.83 7.80 12.11
N ASP A 185 6.45 7.71 13.37
CA ASP A 185 7.15 8.36 14.48
C ASP A 185 8.66 8.02 14.50
N GLY A 186 9.50 9.09 14.38
CA GLY A 186 10.96 8.97 14.32
C GLY A 186 11.53 8.24 13.10
N VAL A 187 10.72 8.01 12.05
CA VAL A 187 11.16 7.26 10.83
C VAL A 187 10.89 8.01 9.55
N ASP A 188 9.66 8.43 9.28
CA ASP A 188 9.27 9.07 8.01
C ASP A 188 8.30 10.22 8.23
N ARG A 189 8.37 11.22 7.36
CA ARG A 189 7.34 12.26 7.17
C ARG A 189 7.19 12.54 5.68
N SER A 190 5.99 12.35 5.18
CA SER A 190 5.73 12.49 3.73
C SER A 190 4.38 13.15 3.47
N ALA A 191 4.33 14.06 2.50
CA ALA A 191 3.07 14.60 1.98
C ALA A 191 2.34 13.47 1.22
N CYS A 192 1.23 12.99 1.77
CA CYS A 192 0.53 11.82 1.25
C CYS A 192 -0.98 11.89 1.46
N GLY A 193 -1.76 11.60 0.40
CA GLY A 193 -3.22 11.52 0.43
C GLY A 193 -3.78 10.12 0.70
N GLY A 194 -2.92 9.08 0.74
CA GLY A 194 -3.34 7.68 0.83
C GLY A 194 -3.84 7.22 2.19
N THR A 195 -4.29 5.98 2.26
CA THR A 195 -4.73 5.36 3.51
C THR A 195 -3.58 4.63 4.19
N HIS A 196 -3.45 4.79 5.50
CA HIS A 196 -2.35 4.25 6.29
C HIS A 196 -2.84 3.49 7.52
N VAL A 197 -2.00 2.59 8.05
CA VAL A 197 -2.22 1.91 9.33
C VAL A 197 -2.05 2.90 10.49
N ALA A 198 -2.56 2.58 11.68
CA ALA A 198 -2.42 3.43 12.86
C ALA A 198 -1.07 3.22 13.58
N THR A 199 -0.49 2.03 13.45
CA THR A 199 0.83 1.71 14.01
C THR A 199 1.63 0.85 13.04
N THR A 200 2.97 0.88 13.15
CA THR A 200 3.83 0.07 12.28
C THR A 200 3.61 -1.45 12.46
N ALA A 201 3.14 -1.90 13.63
CA ALA A 201 2.80 -3.31 13.84
C ALA A 201 1.73 -3.83 12.89
N GLU A 202 0.78 -2.97 12.49
CA GLU A 202 -0.28 -3.36 11.54
C GLU A 202 0.24 -3.59 10.10
N ILE A 203 1.45 -3.14 9.76
CA ILE A 203 2.08 -3.43 8.46
C ILE A 203 2.27 -4.94 8.30
N GLY A 204 2.56 -5.64 9.42
CA GLY A 204 2.93 -7.04 9.41
C GLY A 204 4.35 -7.27 8.86
N VAL A 205 4.70 -8.52 8.60
CA VAL A 205 6.03 -8.89 8.09
C VAL A 205 6.32 -8.22 6.76
N VAL A 206 7.55 -7.73 6.61
CA VAL A 206 8.11 -7.19 5.35
C VAL A 206 9.13 -8.19 4.82
N LEU A 207 9.00 -8.62 3.57
CA LEU A 207 9.95 -9.50 2.89
C LEU A 207 10.43 -8.83 1.61
N LEU A 208 11.75 -8.69 1.45
CA LEU A 208 12.41 -8.22 0.23
C LEU A 208 12.78 -9.46 -0.62
N ARG A 209 12.10 -9.62 -1.74
CA ARG A 209 12.23 -10.86 -2.54
C ARG A 209 13.40 -10.83 -3.49
N ARG A 210 13.58 -9.71 -4.19
CA ARG A 210 14.55 -9.59 -5.27
C ARG A 210 15.03 -8.16 -5.43
N VAL A 211 16.29 -8.02 -5.89
CA VAL A 211 16.81 -6.77 -6.43
C VAL A 211 17.30 -7.00 -7.84
N GLU A 212 17.01 -6.08 -8.72
CA GLU A 212 17.53 -6.05 -10.08
C GLU A 212 18.00 -4.64 -10.45
N ARG A 213 18.99 -4.56 -11.34
CA ARG A 213 19.44 -3.28 -11.87
C ARG A 213 18.51 -2.84 -13.01
N VAL A 214 18.01 -1.61 -12.92
CA VAL A 214 17.19 -0.99 -13.95
C VAL A 214 17.82 0.33 -14.35
N ARG A 215 18.54 0.36 -15.46
CA ARG A 215 19.33 1.54 -15.90
C ARG A 215 20.38 1.95 -14.85
N GLN A 216 20.23 3.15 -14.26
CA GLN A 216 21.10 3.69 -13.20
C GLN A 216 20.46 3.58 -11.79
N ALA A 217 19.50 2.71 -11.63
CA ALA A 217 18.73 2.51 -10.41
C ALA A 217 18.69 1.02 -10.02
N SER A 218 18.39 0.74 -8.77
CA SER A 218 18.06 -0.60 -8.29
C SER A 218 16.56 -0.71 -8.08
N ARG A 219 15.92 -1.71 -8.66
CA ARG A 219 14.54 -2.09 -8.41
C ARG A 219 14.49 -3.18 -7.34
N VAL A 220 13.84 -2.89 -6.23
CA VAL A 220 13.60 -3.85 -5.15
C VAL A 220 12.16 -4.33 -5.21
N GLU A 221 11.98 -5.64 -5.36
CA GLU A 221 10.67 -6.30 -5.25
C GLU A 221 10.43 -6.70 -3.79
N PHE A 222 9.23 -6.45 -3.30
CA PHE A 222 8.87 -6.72 -1.91
C PHE A 222 7.39 -7.05 -1.75
N VAL A 223 7.09 -7.73 -0.64
CA VAL A 223 5.75 -8.03 -0.16
C VAL A 223 5.65 -7.76 1.34
N ARG A 224 4.47 -7.51 1.85
CA ARG A 224 4.22 -7.22 3.26
C ARG A 224 2.86 -7.71 3.72
N GLY A 225 2.71 -7.79 5.06
CA GLY A 225 1.46 -8.16 5.70
C GLY A 225 0.94 -9.52 5.22
N ASP A 226 -0.33 -9.58 4.94
CA ASP A 226 -0.99 -10.82 4.53
C ASP A 226 -0.41 -11.38 3.21
N ARG A 227 0.07 -10.52 2.29
CA ARG A 227 0.75 -10.95 1.06
C ARG A 227 2.10 -11.63 1.34
N ALA A 228 2.86 -11.12 2.32
CA ALA A 228 4.12 -11.73 2.71
C ALA A 228 3.91 -13.12 3.32
N LEU A 229 2.90 -13.27 4.17
CA LEU A 229 2.53 -14.54 4.78
C LEU A 229 2.08 -15.56 3.72
N ALA A 230 1.22 -15.16 2.81
CA ALA A 230 0.75 -16.01 1.72
C ALA A 230 1.91 -16.44 0.79
N GLY A 231 2.79 -15.50 0.43
CA GLY A 231 3.98 -15.78 -0.37
C GLY A 231 4.95 -16.75 0.31
N ALA A 232 5.25 -16.53 1.60
CA ALA A 232 6.11 -17.44 2.36
C ALA A 232 5.50 -18.86 2.47
N ARG A 233 4.19 -18.97 2.61
CA ARG A 233 3.49 -20.26 2.60
C ARG A 233 3.66 -20.98 1.26
N ALA A 234 3.45 -20.28 0.14
CA ALA A 234 3.62 -20.84 -1.20
C ALA A 234 5.08 -21.26 -1.46
N ASP A 235 6.06 -20.46 -1.01
CA ASP A 235 7.48 -20.78 -1.13
C ASP A 235 7.84 -22.07 -0.34
N LEU A 236 7.31 -22.23 0.89
CA LEU A 236 7.47 -23.46 1.69
C LEU A 236 6.84 -24.68 1.03
N GLU A 237 5.65 -24.56 0.45
CA GLU A 237 4.97 -25.64 -0.26
C GLU A 237 5.74 -26.04 -1.51
N ALA A 238 6.25 -25.08 -2.28
CA ALA A 238 7.09 -25.35 -3.45
C ALA A 238 8.39 -26.08 -3.06
N LEU A 239 9.06 -25.64 -1.99
CA LEU A 239 10.27 -26.30 -1.49
C LEU A 239 9.97 -27.72 -1.01
N ALA A 240 8.88 -27.93 -0.28
CA ALA A 240 8.46 -29.26 0.16
C ALA A 240 8.16 -30.20 -1.01
N ALA A 241 7.53 -29.71 -2.08
CA ALA A 241 7.27 -30.49 -3.29
C ALA A 241 8.57 -30.91 -3.99
N VAL A 242 9.55 -30.01 -4.11
CA VAL A 242 10.89 -30.32 -4.69
C VAL A 242 11.61 -31.35 -3.82
N ALA A 243 11.66 -31.17 -2.50
CA ALA A 243 12.28 -32.09 -1.56
C ALA A 243 11.63 -33.50 -1.63
N GLY A 244 10.29 -33.54 -1.68
CA GLY A 244 9.53 -34.78 -1.82
C GLY A 244 9.84 -35.53 -3.14
N ALA A 245 9.96 -34.81 -4.26
CA ALA A 245 10.34 -35.40 -5.55
C ALA A 245 11.76 -36.00 -5.53
N LEU A 246 12.65 -35.45 -4.70
CA LEU A 246 14.03 -35.93 -4.51
C LEU A 246 14.16 -36.94 -3.36
N SER A 247 13.09 -37.24 -2.64
CA SER A 247 13.08 -38.11 -1.47
C SER A 247 14.05 -37.67 -0.36
N VAL A 248 14.16 -36.35 -0.13
CA VAL A 248 15.05 -35.74 0.88
C VAL A 248 14.28 -34.73 1.76
N GLY A 249 14.88 -34.24 2.82
CA GLY A 249 14.35 -33.12 3.59
C GLY A 249 14.48 -31.79 2.84
N PRO A 250 13.64 -30.75 3.21
CA PRO A 250 13.72 -29.43 2.57
C PRO A 250 15.11 -28.80 2.63
N ASP A 251 15.84 -28.97 3.74
CA ASP A 251 17.20 -28.43 3.91
C ASP A 251 18.26 -29.14 3.05
N GLU A 252 17.98 -30.38 2.65
CA GLU A 252 18.86 -31.20 1.79
C GLU A 252 18.59 -30.99 0.30
N ALA A 253 17.42 -30.50 -0.08
CA ALA A 253 17.00 -30.33 -1.46
C ALA A 253 18.02 -29.55 -2.33
N PRO A 254 18.63 -28.44 -1.89
CA PRO A 254 19.65 -27.73 -2.67
C PRO A 254 20.90 -28.56 -2.98
N ALA A 255 21.32 -29.44 -2.06
CA ALA A 255 22.48 -30.32 -2.26
C ALA A 255 22.12 -31.44 -3.23
N ALA A 256 20.95 -32.06 -3.08
CA ALA A 256 20.46 -33.12 -3.95
C ALA A 256 20.31 -32.64 -5.42
N VAL A 257 19.77 -31.43 -5.64
CA VAL A 257 19.67 -30.83 -6.99
C VAL A 257 21.05 -30.63 -7.59
N ARG A 258 22.05 -30.12 -6.85
CA ARG A 258 23.42 -29.96 -7.35
C ARG A 258 24.04 -31.29 -7.74
N ALA A 259 23.91 -32.32 -6.91
CA ALA A 259 24.43 -33.64 -7.19
C ALA A 259 23.83 -34.27 -8.45
N GLN A 260 22.53 -34.08 -8.68
CA GLN A 260 21.90 -34.54 -9.92
C GLN A 260 22.38 -33.75 -11.16
N ALA A 261 22.57 -32.44 -11.04
CA ALA A 261 23.06 -31.63 -12.16
C ALA A 261 24.49 -31.95 -12.58
N GLU A 262 25.33 -32.46 -11.65
CA GLU A 262 26.70 -32.91 -11.93
C GLU A 262 26.76 -34.30 -12.62
N GLN A 263 25.66 -35.07 -12.60
CA GLN A 263 25.53 -36.38 -13.19
C GLN A 263 24.97 -36.36 -14.63
N LEU A 264 24.46 -35.20 -15.07
CA LEU A 264 23.91 -34.96 -16.40
C LEU A 264 24.97 -34.40 -17.37
#